data_bbcd6cfe6f56091d3b84e7bf1260f429
#
_entry.id   bbcd6cfe6f56091d3b84e7bf1260f429
#
_cell.length_a   1.000
_cell.length_b   1.000
_cell.length_c   1.000
_cell.angle_alpha   90.00
_cell.angle_beta   90.00
_cell.angle_gamma   90.00
#
_symmetry.space_group_name_H-M   'P 1'
#
loop_
_entity.id
_entity.type
_entity.pdbx_description
1 polymer ?
#
loop_
_entity_poly.entity_id
_entity_poly.type
_entity_poly.pdbx_seq_one_letter_code
_entity_poly.pdbx_strand_id
1 'polypeptide(L)'
;MIEDLKVDTASINTHASFRRDRRRRMDSLSVLLNQSDYLNHTGLIYYYARWIPRITYFYSTDQTIQQLKNAGGMRLITRQPAAEAIMAYDTQLKLVQTQSYSLEQEVVSRFLNMMTPLFNGNVMDQMYGDSLFSKPNGNPALLTNEKRLVNELASQLHFVKAVN
;
A
#
# COMPACT_ATOMS: atom_id res chain seq x y z
N MET A 1 0.99 -27.64 6.15
CA MET A 1 0.43 -26.65 7.11
C MET A 1 1.50 -25.89 7.90
N ILE A 2 2.45 -26.54 8.63
CA ILE A 2 3.51 -25.79 9.35
C ILE A 2 4.38 -25.00 8.37
N GLU A 3 4.77 -25.58 7.25
CA GLU A 3 5.55 -24.88 6.21
C GLU A 3 4.75 -23.74 5.58
N ASP A 4 3.47 -23.93 5.30
CA ASP A 4 2.61 -22.87 4.76
C ASP A 4 2.53 -21.68 5.72
N LEU A 5 2.35 -21.95 7.03
CA LEU A 5 2.34 -20.90 8.06
C LEU A 5 3.68 -20.17 8.18
N LYS A 6 4.82 -20.83 7.99
CA LYS A 6 6.13 -20.18 7.96
C LYS A 6 6.26 -19.26 6.74
N VAL A 7 5.86 -19.73 5.56
CA VAL A 7 5.85 -18.94 4.32
C VAL A 7 4.95 -17.71 4.49
N ASP A 8 3.74 -17.92 4.99
CA ASP A 8 2.77 -16.85 5.23
C ASP A 8 3.29 -15.83 6.24
N THR A 9 3.93 -16.28 7.32
CA THR A 9 4.54 -15.40 8.33
C THR A 9 5.65 -14.52 7.70
N ALA A 10 6.51 -15.09 6.89
CA ALA A 10 7.56 -14.34 6.19
C ALA A 10 6.96 -13.34 5.20
N SER A 11 5.94 -13.74 4.45
CA SER A 11 5.21 -12.88 3.51
C SER A 11 4.49 -11.73 4.21
N ILE A 12 3.81 -11.99 5.33
CA ILE A 12 3.16 -10.96 6.16
C ILE A 12 4.17 -9.94 6.68
N ASN A 13 5.33 -10.40 7.16
CA ASN A 13 6.38 -9.49 7.65
C ASN A 13 6.93 -8.59 6.53
N THR A 14 7.13 -9.13 5.34
CA THR A 14 7.54 -8.36 4.16
C THR A 14 6.50 -7.33 3.78
N HIS A 15 5.23 -7.74 3.71
CA HIS A 15 4.10 -6.86 3.42
C HIS A 15 3.94 -5.74 4.47
N ALA A 16 4.03 -6.08 5.76
CA ALA A 16 3.97 -5.11 6.85
C ALA A 16 5.14 -4.11 6.80
N SER A 17 6.34 -4.56 6.43
CA SER A 17 7.49 -3.68 6.24
C SER A 17 7.26 -2.68 5.10
N PHE A 18 6.76 -3.15 3.96
CA PHE A 18 6.42 -2.30 2.83
C PHE A 18 5.37 -1.23 3.21
N ARG A 19 4.31 -1.62 3.93
CA ARG A 19 3.27 -0.70 4.39
C ARG A 19 3.85 0.37 5.34
N ARG A 20 4.72 -0.01 6.27
CA ARG A 20 5.42 0.95 7.14
C ARG A 20 6.28 1.94 6.36
N ASP A 21 7.01 1.48 5.35
CA ASP A 21 7.82 2.35 4.49
C ASP A 21 6.95 3.30 3.68
N ARG A 22 5.89 2.80 3.08
CA ARG A 22 4.90 3.60 2.36
C ARG A 22 4.29 4.66 3.28
N ARG A 23 3.94 4.30 4.52
CA ARG A 23 3.40 5.22 5.53
C ARG A 23 4.38 6.35 5.83
N ARG A 24 5.65 6.05 6.05
CA ARG A 24 6.69 7.06 6.27
C ARG A 24 6.80 8.04 5.10
N ARG A 25 6.70 7.56 3.87
CA ARG A 25 6.71 8.41 2.66
C ARG A 25 5.48 9.30 2.57
N MET A 26 4.31 8.79 2.93
CA MET A 26 3.08 9.57 3.02
C MET A 26 3.20 10.68 4.08
N ASP A 27 3.81 10.39 5.22
CA ASP A 27 4.04 11.37 6.28
C ASP A 27 4.99 12.48 5.80
N SER A 28 6.09 12.09 5.13
CA SER A 28 7.02 13.06 4.52
C SER A 28 6.34 13.94 3.46
N LEU A 29 5.53 13.35 2.58
CA LEU A 29 4.76 14.11 1.58
C LEU A 29 3.79 15.08 2.25
N SER A 30 3.07 14.62 3.28
CA SER A 30 2.13 15.47 4.02
C SER A 30 2.80 16.68 4.65
N VAL A 31 4.00 16.50 5.23
CA VAL A 31 4.77 17.60 5.79
C VAL A 31 5.16 18.61 4.69
N LEU A 32 5.70 18.13 3.56
CA LEU A 32 6.11 18.99 2.46
C LEU A 32 4.95 19.81 1.86
N LEU A 33 3.79 19.17 1.62
CA LEU A 33 2.62 19.85 1.03
C LEU A 33 2.05 20.94 1.95
N ASN A 34 2.29 20.87 3.25
CA ASN A 34 1.83 21.87 4.22
C ASN A 34 2.84 23.02 4.48
N GLN A 35 4.03 22.96 3.90
CA GLN A 35 5.02 24.05 4.01
C GLN A 35 4.63 25.24 3.13
N SER A 36 4.91 26.45 3.58
CA SER A 36 4.66 27.67 2.77
C SER A 36 5.55 27.73 1.53
N ASP A 37 6.73 27.12 1.59
CA ASP A 37 7.76 27.09 0.55
C ASP A 37 7.81 25.74 -0.20
N TYR A 38 6.72 24.97 -0.22
CA TYR A 38 6.66 23.64 -0.84
C TYR A 38 7.15 23.60 -2.29
N LEU A 39 7.07 24.72 -3.01
CA LEU A 39 7.59 24.85 -4.38
C LEU A 39 9.12 24.71 -4.47
N ASN A 40 9.84 24.95 -3.38
CA ASN A 40 11.29 24.72 -3.30
C ASN A 40 11.65 23.24 -3.10
N HIS A 41 10.67 22.38 -2.87
CA HIS A 41 10.84 20.97 -2.54
C HIS A 41 10.12 20.04 -3.52
N THR A 42 9.78 20.51 -4.71
CA THR A 42 8.98 19.75 -5.69
C THR A 42 9.63 18.43 -6.10
N GLY A 43 10.97 18.37 -6.18
CA GLY A 43 11.67 17.11 -6.45
C GLY A 43 11.39 16.01 -5.41
N LEU A 44 11.31 16.37 -4.12
CA LEU A 44 10.91 15.44 -3.06
C LEU A 44 9.41 15.14 -3.11
N ILE A 45 8.58 16.11 -3.45
CA ILE A 45 7.13 15.93 -3.62
C ILE A 45 6.85 14.92 -4.75
N TYR A 46 7.50 15.08 -5.92
CA TYR A 46 7.44 14.10 -7.00
C TYR A 46 7.86 12.70 -6.53
N TYR A 47 8.99 12.60 -5.84
CA TYR A 47 9.54 11.34 -5.36
C TYR A 47 8.57 10.61 -4.42
N TYR A 48 8.07 11.29 -3.39
CA TYR A 48 7.16 10.66 -2.43
C TYR A 48 5.80 10.37 -3.05
N ALA A 49 5.25 11.29 -3.86
CA ALA A 49 3.96 11.07 -4.53
C ALA A 49 3.99 9.82 -5.43
N ARG A 50 5.10 9.56 -6.12
CA ARG A 50 5.27 8.40 -7.00
C ARG A 50 5.19 7.06 -6.25
N TRP A 51 5.56 7.04 -4.97
CA TRP A 51 5.53 5.82 -4.15
C TRP A 51 4.15 5.47 -3.61
N ILE A 52 3.28 6.45 -3.44
CA ILE A 52 2.01 6.27 -2.74
C ILE A 52 1.04 5.33 -3.46
N PRO A 53 0.88 5.37 -4.80
CA PRO A 53 -0.02 4.48 -5.52
C PRO A 53 0.41 3.00 -5.51
N ARG A 54 1.60 2.70 -5.03
CA ARG A 54 2.08 1.32 -4.98
C ARG A 54 1.37 0.55 -3.87
N ILE A 55 0.59 -0.42 -4.29
CA ILE A 55 -0.08 -1.38 -3.41
C ILE A 55 0.66 -2.70 -3.51
N THR A 56 0.87 -3.38 -2.39
CA THR A 56 1.30 -4.77 -2.34
C THR A 56 0.17 -5.59 -1.76
N TYR A 57 0.01 -6.80 -2.28
CA TYR A 57 -0.99 -7.73 -1.79
C TYR A 57 -0.32 -8.86 -1.04
N PHE A 58 -0.90 -9.25 0.07
CA PHE A 58 -0.56 -10.48 0.74
C PHE A 58 -1.39 -11.61 0.16
N TYR A 59 -0.74 -12.66 -0.30
CA TYR A 59 -1.37 -13.90 -0.75
C TYR A 59 -0.95 -15.02 0.19
N SER A 60 -1.92 -15.65 0.82
CA SER A 60 -1.69 -16.78 1.70
C SER A 60 -1.48 -18.08 0.94
N THR A 61 -0.72 -18.98 1.54
CA THR A 61 -0.58 -20.35 1.09
C THR A 61 -1.70 -21.20 1.71
N ASP A 62 -2.87 -21.22 1.09
CA ASP A 62 -4.08 -21.82 1.68
C ASP A 62 -4.36 -23.27 1.25
N GLN A 63 -3.50 -23.88 0.42
CA GLN A 63 -3.71 -25.22 -0.15
C GLN A 63 -4.00 -26.29 0.92
N THR A 64 -3.21 -26.33 1.99
CA THR A 64 -3.42 -27.32 3.06
C THR A 64 -4.74 -27.08 3.81
N ILE A 65 -5.11 -25.81 4.03
CA ILE A 65 -6.39 -25.46 4.69
C ILE A 65 -7.56 -25.87 3.80
N GLN A 66 -7.50 -25.62 2.50
CA GLN A 66 -8.53 -26.03 1.56
C GLN A 66 -8.66 -27.56 1.47
N GLN A 67 -7.54 -28.28 1.44
CA GLN A 67 -7.55 -29.74 1.50
C GLN A 67 -8.20 -30.26 2.77
N LEU A 68 -7.86 -29.70 3.94
CA LEU A 68 -8.49 -30.09 5.22
C LEU A 68 -9.99 -29.84 5.22
N LYS A 69 -10.46 -28.76 4.63
CA LYS A 69 -11.89 -28.44 4.54
C LYS A 69 -12.63 -29.39 3.59
N ASN A 70 -12.08 -29.56 2.37
CA ASN A 70 -12.75 -30.32 1.30
C ASN A 70 -12.77 -31.81 1.55
N ALA A 71 -11.73 -32.36 2.17
CA ALA A 71 -11.64 -33.81 2.48
C ALA A 71 -12.30 -34.20 3.82
N GLY A 72 -12.99 -33.25 4.49
CA GLY A 72 -13.51 -33.52 5.85
C GLY A 72 -12.41 -33.65 6.91
N GLY A 73 -11.17 -33.35 6.55
CA GLY A 73 -9.98 -33.50 7.39
C GLY A 73 -10.02 -32.68 8.69
N MET A 74 -10.82 -31.60 8.74
CA MET A 74 -11.05 -30.86 9.98
C MET A 74 -11.58 -31.71 11.11
N ARG A 75 -12.36 -32.78 10.80
CA ARG A 75 -12.89 -33.75 11.79
C ARG A 75 -11.79 -34.65 12.36
N LEU A 76 -10.65 -34.76 11.66
CA LEU A 76 -9.51 -35.56 12.10
C LEU A 76 -8.61 -34.83 13.08
N ILE A 77 -8.81 -33.51 13.23
CA ILE A 77 -8.06 -32.69 14.21
C ILE A 77 -8.72 -32.92 15.58
N THR A 78 -8.15 -33.81 16.35
CA THR A 78 -8.65 -34.19 17.70
C THR A 78 -8.50 -33.06 18.73
N ARG A 79 -7.56 -32.12 18.51
CA ARG A 79 -7.37 -30.94 19.36
C ARG A 79 -8.30 -29.81 18.91
N GLN A 80 -9.44 -29.68 19.55
CA GLN A 80 -10.44 -28.65 19.24
C GLN A 80 -9.84 -27.22 19.18
N PRO A 81 -8.99 -26.75 20.14
CA PRO A 81 -8.38 -25.41 20.03
C PRO A 81 -7.55 -25.22 18.77
N ALA A 82 -6.90 -26.26 18.25
CA ALA A 82 -6.14 -26.15 17.00
C ALA A 82 -7.07 -26.02 15.79
N ALA A 83 -8.18 -26.74 15.74
CA ALA A 83 -9.18 -26.61 14.68
C ALA A 83 -9.80 -25.19 14.67
N GLU A 84 -10.15 -24.65 15.84
CA GLU A 84 -10.68 -23.30 16.00
C GLU A 84 -9.67 -22.23 15.55
N ALA A 85 -8.40 -22.37 15.93
CA ALA A 85 -7.34 -21.45 15.51
C ALA A 85 -7.13 -21.44 13.98
N ILE A 86 -7.21 -22.61 13.31
CA ILE A 86 -7.10 -22.73 11.86
C ILE A 86 -8.29 -22.03 11.18
N MET A 87 -9.50 -22.22 11.68
CA MET A 87 -10.70 -21.57 11.13
C MET A 87 -10.67 -20.06 11.33
N ALA A 88 -10.23 -19.59 12.50
CA ALA A 88 -10.06 -18.15 12.78
C ALA A 88 -9.03 -17.52 11.83
N TYR A 89 -7.89 -18.18 11.62
CA TYR A 89 -6.87 -17.75 10.67
C TYR A 89 -7.44 -17.62 9.24
N ASP A 90 -8.11 -18.64 8.72
CA ASP A 90 -8.72 -18.61 7.38
C ASP A 90 -9.76 -17.48 7.24
N THR A 91 -10.53 -17.23 8.28
CA THR A 91 -11.51 -16.12 8.29
C THR A 91 -10.83 -14.76 8.22
N GLN A 92 -9.77 -14.55 9.00
CA GLN A 92 -9.01 -13.31 9.00
C GLN A 92 -8.31 -13.05 7.65
N LEU A 93 -7.75 -14.11 7.04
CA LEU A 93 -7.16 -14.00 5.71
C LEU A 93 -8.17 -13.52 4.66
N LYS A 94 -9.36 -14.10 4.64
CA LYS A 94 -10.42 -13.69 3.71
C LYS A 94 -10.85 -12.25 3.90
N LEU A 95 -10.98 -11.80 5.16
CA LEU A 95 -11.28 -10.40 5.46
C LEU A 95 -10.22 -9.46 4.88
N VAL A 96 -8.93 -9.75 5.09
CA VAL A 96 -7.84 -8.93 4.55
C VAL A 96 -7.87 -8.91 3.03
N GLN A 97 -8.03 -10.07 2.39
CA GLN A 97 -7.97 -10.18 0.92
C GLN A 97 -9.17 -9.53 0.22
N THR A 98 -10.37 -9.60 0.79
CA THR A 98 -11.58 -9.13 0.11
C THR A 98 -11.93 -7.68 0.43
N GLN A 99 -11.89 -7.29 1.70
CA GLN A 99 -12.40 -5.96 2.12
C GLN A 99 -11.30 -4.89 2.09
N SER A 100 -10.12 -5.20 2.64
CA SER A 100 -9.07 -4.19 2.77
C SER A 100 -8.50 -3.77 1.42
N TYR A 101 -8.33 -4.70 0.49
CA TYR A 101 -7.73 -4.38 -0.80
C TYR A 101 -8.65 -3.59 -1.73
N SER A 102 -9.95 -3.90 -1.75
CA SER A 102 -10.91 -3.15 -2.57
C SER A 102 -11.00 -1.68 -2.13
N LEU A 103 -11.07 -1.44 -0.82
CA LEU A 103 -11.10 -0.09 -0.28
C LEU A 103 -9.80 0.66 -0.56
N GLU A 104 -8.65 0.00 -0.40
CA GLU A 104 -7.36 0.61 -0.69
C GLU A 104 -7.22 0.98 -2.17
N GLN A 105 -7.64 0.12 -3.09
CA GLN A 105 -7.63 0.42 -4.53
C GLN A 105 -8.49 1.63 -4.87
N GLU A 106 -9.69 1.73 -4.31
CA GLU A 106 -10.58 2.88 -4.53
C GLU A 106 -9.93 4.19 -4.06
N VAL A 107 -9.40 4.20 -2.84
CA VAL A 107 -8.79 5.41 -2.26
C VAL A 107 -7.51 5.80 -3.01
N VAL A 108 -6.70 4.84 -3.42
CA VAL A 108 -5.50 5.10 -4.23
C VAL A 108 -5.87 5.60 -5.63
N SER A 109 -6.93 5.10 -6.24
CA SER A 109 -7.40 5.61 -7.54
C SER A 109 -7.83 7.07 -7.45
N ARG A 110 -8.51 7.46 -6.37
CA ARG A 110 -8.84 8.87 -6.13
C ARG A 110 -7.59 9.75 -5.96
N PHE A 111 -6.58 9.25 -5.24
CA PHE A 111 -5.31 9.95 -5.09
C PHE A 111 -4.60 10.14 -6.44
N LEU A 112 -4.56 9.11 -7.29
CA LEU A 112 -4.01 9.20 -8.65
C LEU A 112 -4.72 10.25 -9.51
N ASN A 113 -6.05 10.32 -9.42
CA ASN A 113 -6.82 11.34 -10.13
C ASN A 113 -6.44 12.77 -9.68
N MET A 114 -6.12 12.97 -8.41
CA MET A 114 -5.64 14.25 -7.90
C MET A 114 -4.19 14.56 -8.31
N MET A 115 -3.39 13.55 -8.60
CA MET A 115 -2.03 13.75 -9.10
C MET A 115 -2.00 14.28 -10.53
N THR A 116 -2.91 13.84 -11.38
CA THR A 116 -2.92 14.14 -12.82
C THR A 116 -2.83 15.63 -13.15
N PRO A 117 -3.61 16.53 -12.53
CA PRO A 117 -3.50 17.97 -12.80
C PRO A 117 -2.28 18.65 -12.17
N LEU A 118 -1.57 17.98 -11.26
CA LEU A 118 -0.46 18.59 -10.51
C LEU A 118 0.91 18.16 -11.03
N PHE A 119 1.06 16.92 -11.51
CA PHE A 119 2.35 16.33 -11.81
C PHE A 119 2.58 16.18 -13.32
N ASN A 120 3.77 16.56 -13.77
CA ASN A 120 4.17 16.35 -15.17
C ASN A 120 4.56 14.89 -15.39
N GLY A 121 3.87 14.21 -16.31
CA GLY A 121 4.10 12.81 -16.65
C GLY A 121 5.53 12.53 -17.11
N ASN A 122 6.12 13.42 -17.91
CA ASN A 122 7.50 13.25 -18.40
C ASN A 122 8.51 13.25 -17.23
N VAL A 123 8.29 14.06 -16.19
CA VAL A 123 9.13 14.03 -14.98
C VAL A 123 8.95 12.70 -14.24
N MET A 124 7.70 12.22 -14.15
CA MET A 124 7.40 10.93 -13.53
C MET A 124 8.07 9.77 -14.27
N ASP A 125 8.11 9.79 -15.60
CA ASP A 125 8.73 8.76 -16.42
C ASP A 125 10.26 8.75 -16.27
N GLN A 126 10.89 9.91 -16.17
CA GLN A 126 12.34 10.04 -15.94
C GLN A 126 12.78 9.51 -14.56
N MET A 127 11.86 9.31 -13.63
CA MET A 127 12.16 8.75 -12.31
C MET A 127 12.29 7.22 -12.30
N TYR A 128 11.95 6.54 -13.40
CA TYR A 128 12.25 5.11 -13.56
C TYR A 128 13.75 4.93 -13.82
N GLY A 129 14.39 4.06 -13.06
CA GLY A 129 15.80 3.72 -13.17
C GLY A 129 16.06 2.31 -12.65
N ASP A 130 17.33 1.95 -12.51
CA ASP A 130 17.77 0.63 -12.03
C ASP A 130 17.27 0.34 -10.60
N SER A 131 17.12 1.37 -9.77
CA SER A 131 16.38 1.30 -8.52
C SER A 131 14.99 1.89 -8.75
N LEU A 132 13.99 1.14 -8.51
CA LEU A 132 12.55 1.28 -8.83
C LEU A 132 12.03 2.72 -9.04
N PHE A 133 12.43 3.70 -8.21
CA PHE A 133 12.23 5.13 -8.43
C PHE A 133 13.42 5.91 -7.86
N SER A 134 14.07 6.70 -8.71
CA SER A 134 15.04 7.72 -8.33
C SER A 134 14.34 9.05 -8.06
N LYS A 135 15.02 9.94 -7.36
CA LYS A 135 14.57 11.35 -7.27
C LYS A 135 14.78 12.03 -8.62
N PRO A 136 13.88 12.91 -9.04
CA PRO A 136 14.15 13.74 -10.22
C PRO A 136 15.33 14.67 -9.97
N ASN A 137 15.98 15.14 -11.03
CA ASN A 137 17.06 16.12 -10.94
C ASN A 137 16.47 17.49 -10.52
N GLY A 138 16.99 18.04 -9.43
CA GLY A 138 16.55 19.33 -8.90
C GLY A 138 15.10 19.34 -8.42
N ASN A 139 14.45 20.49 -8.63
CA ASN A 139 13.05 20.73 -8.26
C ASN A 139 12.24 21.05 -9.53
N PRO A 140 11.80 20.02 -10.30
CA PRO A 140 10.98 20.24 -11.48
C PRO A 140 9.65 20.89 -11.10
N ALA A 141 9.19 21.83 -11.94
CA ALA A 141 7.93 22.52 -11.70
C ALA A 141 6.73 21.57 -11.70
N LEU A 142 5.76 21.83 -10.83
CA LEU A 142 4.43 21.26 -10.94
C LEU A 142 3.70 21.86 -12.16
N LEU A 143 2.72 21.15 -12.71
CA LEU A 143 1.87 21.66 -13.80
C LEU A 143 1.07 22.90 -13.37
N THR A 144 0.73 22.98 -12.10
CA THR A 144 0.06 24.12 -11.48
C THR A 144 0.48 24.27 -10.03
N ASN A 145 0.39 25.50 -9.51
CA ASN A 145 0.64 25.82 -8.11
C ASN A 145 -0.65 26.25 -7.37
N GLU A 146 -1.82 25.95 -7.93
CA GLU A 146 -3.09 26.27 -7.29
C GLU A 146 -3.20 25.59 -5.92
N LYS A 147 -3.23 26.40 -4.86
CA LYS A 147 -3.32 25.92 -3.48
C LYS A 147 -4.51 24.99 -3.24
N ARG A 148 -5.63 25.23 -3.94
CA ARG A 148 -6.81 24.38 -3.85
C ARG A 148 -6.48 22.93 -4.23
N LEU A 149 -5.83 22.71 -5.38
CA LEU A 149 -5.48 21.36 -5.85
C LEU A 149 -4.43 20.69 -4.95
N VAL A 150 -3.46 21.47 -4.44
CA VAL A 150 -2.46 20.96 -3.47
C VAL A 150 -3.13 20.53 -2.17
N ASN A 151 -4.10 21.30 -1.67
CA ASN A 151 -4.86 20.95 -0.46
C ASN A 151 -5.77 19.74 -0.69
N GLU A 152 -6.37 19.61 -1.87
CA GLU A 152 -7.16 18.43 -2.25
C GLU A 152 -6.29 17.16 -2.28
N LEU A 153 -5.07 17.24 -2.84
CA LEU A 153 -4.10 16.15 -2.81
C LEU A 153 -3.73 15.78 -1.36
N ALA A 154 -3.44 16.77 -0.52
CA ALA A 154 -3.11 16.54 0.89
C ALA A 154 -4.28 15.90 1.65
N SER A 155 -5.52 16.28 1.34
CA SER A 155 -6.73 15.66 1.91
C SER A 155 -6.89 14.21 1.46
N GLN A 156 -6.71 13.91 0.18
CA GLN A 156 -6.75 12.53 -0.32
C GLN A 156 -5.63 11.67 0.30
N LEU A 157 -4.46 12.24 0.52
CA LEU A 157 -3.36 11.55 1.21
C LEU A 157 -3.75 11.11 2.63
N HIS A 158 -4.57 11.88 3.33
CA HIS A 158 -5.11 11.49 4.64
C HIS A 158 -5.93 10.18 4.55
N PHE A 159 -6.82 10.07 3.55
CA PHE A 159 -7.60 8.84 3.34
C PHE A 159 -6.74 7.64 2.96
N VAL A 160 -5.72 7.84 2.09
CA VAL A 160 -4.76 6.76 1.78
C VAL A 160 -4.02 6.29 3.02
N LYS A 161 -3.66 7.21 3.91
CA LYS A 161 -3.04 6.88 5.21
C LYS A 161 -3.95 6.05 6.11
N ALA A 162 -5.25 6.31 6.08
CA ALA A 162 -6.23 5.61 6.92
C ALA A 162 -6.43 4.15 6.52
N VAL A 163 -6.25 3.82 5.23
CA VAL A 163 -6.42 2.46 4.70
C VAL A 163 -5.11 1.69 4.52
N ASN A 164 -3.96 2.34 4.80
CA ASN A 164 -2.64 1.71 4.65
C ASN A 164 -2.37 0.75 5.85
#